data_046c754d66bad7b69741467c3f94c735
#
_entry.id   046c754d66bad7b69741467c3f94c735
#
_cell.length_a   1.000
_cell.length_b   1.000
_cell.length_c   1.000
_cell.angle_alpha   90.00
_cell.angle_beta   90.00
_cell.angle_gamma   90.00
#
_symmetry.space_group_name_H-M   'P 1'
#
loop_
_entity.id
_entity.type
_entity.pdbx_description
1 polymer ?
#
loop_
_entity_poly.entity_id
_entity_poly.type
_entity_poly.pdbx_seq_one_letter_code
_entity_poly.pdbx_strand_id
1 'polypeptide(L)'
;MLSLYKKRPEVKAPVPVGGNAMTGMIANPEAYFRRMLPARSALLHTLEEEARREEIPIVGPVVGELLYVLARATGAARILELGTATGYSAIFLAEACAASGGKLTAMEVDETLARRAAANLASAKLSQWAEVKCVNALDEMAQTTEPFDFIFMDIEKEDYLTMLPHCARVLRTGGFLLADNVGFADADAFNRAIVKDPAWRTVSLFAFLPEHSPEKDGLCLAVRV
;
A
#
# COMPACT_ATOMS: atom_id res chain seq x y z
N MET A 1 14.52 -47.01 -9.33
CA MET A 1 15.34 -45.78 -9.49
C MET A 1 15.12 -44.94 -8.27
N LEU A 2 16.16 -44.79 -7.46
CA LEU A 2 16.08 -44.39 -6.04
C LEU A 2 15.93 -42.86 -5.87
N SER A 3 15.09 -42.55 -4.93
CA SER A 3 14.88 -41.31 -4.21
C SER A 3 16.19 -40.57 -3.84
N LEU A 4 16.30 -39.29 -4.31
CA LEU A 4 17.28 -38.34 -3.82
C LEU A 4 16.56 -37.14 -3.16
N TYR A 5 15.78 -37.41 -2.13
CA TYR A 5 15.42 -36.39 -1.17
C TYR A 5 16.52 -36.25 -0.14
N LYS A 6 17.48 -35.34 -0.38
CA LYS A 6 18.42 -34.90 0.67
C LYS A 6 17.62 -34.22 1.77
N LYS A 7 17.66 -34.78 3.00
CA LYS A 7 17.19 -34.10 4.21
C LYS A 7 17.80 -32.72 4.29
N ARG A 8 16.95 -31.69 4.46
CA ARG A 8 17.42 -30.34 4.81
C ARG A 8 18.18 -30.46 6.14
N PRO A 9 19.32 -29.76 6.29
CA PRO A 9 20.03 -29.74 7.58
C PRO A 9 19.13 -29.06 8.61
N GLU A 10 19.04 -29.68 9.79
CA GLU A 10 18.44 -29.08 10.98
C GLU A 10 19.14 -27.75 11.25
N VAL A 11 18.38 -26.68 11.27
CA VAL A 11 18.86 -25.37 11.74
C VAL A 11 19.07 -25.51 13.24
N LYS A 12 20.31 -25.76 13.66
CA LYS A 12 20.68 -25.73 15.08
C LYS A 12 20.38 -24.35 15.62
N ALA A 13 19.69 -24.30 16.76
CA ALA A 13 19.51 -23.08 17.53
C ALA A 13 20.88 -22.39 17.73
N PRO A 14 20.97 -21.06 17.62
CA PRO A 14 22.23 -20.36 17.79
C PRO A 14 22.81 -20.65 19.16
N VAL A 15 24.07 -21.12 19.18
CA VAL A 15 24.86 -21.33 20.41
C VAL A 15 25.09 -19.94 21.02
N PRO A 16 24.84 -19.72 22.31
CA PRO A 16 25.15 -18.44 22.94
C PRO A 16 26.68 -18.23 22.90
N VAL A 17 27.13 -17.28 22.12
CA VAL A 17 28.51 -16.79 22.17
C VAL A 17 28.63 -15.90 23.40
N GLY A 18 29.59 -16.23 24.27
CA GLY A 18 29.72 -15.68 25.60
C GLY A 18 29.78 -14.14 25.69
N GLY A 19 29.09 -13.62 26.70
CA GLY A 19 29.55 -12.47 27.46
C GLY A 19 29.26 -11.06 26.97
N ASN A 20 28.23 -10.83 26.10
CA ASN A 20 27.55 -9.54 26.03
C ASN A 20 26.07 -9.76 26.22
N ALA A 21 25.43 -9.03 27.15
CA ALA A 21 23.98 -9.07 27.29
C ALA A 21 23.36 -8.79 25.93
N MET A 22 22.87 -9.82 25.26
CA MET A 22 22.11 -9.65 23.99
C MET A 22 20.97 -8.68 24.30
N THR A 23 20.92 -7.58 23.60
CA THR A 23 19.83 -6.63 23.72
C THR A 23 18.57 -7.39 23.32
N GLY A 24 17.69 -7.68 24.30
CA GLY A 24 16.44 -8.37 24.07
C GLY A 24 15.52 -7.52 23.19
N MET A 25 14.68 -8.17 22.41
CA MET A 25 13.59 -7.47 21.72
C MET A 25 12.63 -6.86 22.74
N ILE A 26 11.92 -5.81 22.34
CA ILE A 26 10.85 -5.19 23.14
C ILE A 26 9.84 -6.26 23.55
N ALA A 27 9.51 -6.32 24.83
CA ALA A 27 8.69 -7.41 25.41
C ALA A 27 7.29 -7.52 24.82
N ASN A 28 6.69 -6.40 24.41
CA ASN A 28 5.41 -6.35 23.69
C ASN A 28 5.55 -5.39 22.50
N PRO A 29 6.03 -5.87 21.35
CA PRO A 29 6.24 -5.02 20.17
C PRO A 29 4.95 -4.37 19.67
N GLU A 30 3.84 -5.10 19.64
CA GLU A 30 2.55 -4.55 19.17
C GLU A 30 2.09 -3.37 20.03
N ALA A 31 2.08 -3.52 21.36
CA ALA A 31 1.72 -2.43 22.25
C ALA A 31 2.71 -1.25 22.17
N TYR A 32 3.99 -1.52 21.94
CA TYR A 32 4.99 -0.48 21.75
C TYR A 32 4.73 0.31 20.46
N PHE A 33 4.61 -0.36 19.30
CA PHE A 33 4.41 0.30 18.03
C PHE A 33 3.05 0.99 17.91
N ARG A 34 2.01 0.50 18.59
CA ARG A 34 0.73 1.21 18.70
C ARG A 34 0.87 2.57 19.38
N ARG A 35 1.79 2.73 20.36
CA ARG A 35 2.09 4.03 20.97
C ARG A 35 3.01 4.92 20.13
N MET A 36 3.60 4.38 19.08
CA MET A 36 4.49 5.09 18.16
C MET A 36 3.79 5.52 16.86
N LEU A 37 2.45 5.46 16.86
CA LEU A 37 1.70 5.94 15.71
C LEU A 37 2.03 7.39 15.37
N PRO A 38 2.16 7.74 14.08
CA PRO A 38 2.37 9.11 13.63
C PRO A 38 1.27 10.05 14.14
N ALA A 39 1.62 11.32 14.33
CA ALA A 39 0.62 12.35 14.64
C ALA A 39 -0.30 12.53 13.42
N ARG A 40 -1.60 12.59 13.66
CA ARG A 40 -2.63 12.77 12.63
C ARG A 40 -3.34 14.09 12.82
N SER A 41 -3.80 14.67 11.70
CA SER A 41 -4.67 15.84 11.74
C SER A 41 -6.04 15.51 12.35
N ALA A 42 -6.77 16.52 12.81
CA ALA A 42 -8.14 16.33 13.30
C ALA A 42 -9.04 15.68 12.23
N LEU A 43 -8.83 16.00 10.95
CA LEU A 43 -9.57 15.40 9.85
C LEU A 43 -9.30 13.90 9.76
N LEU A 44 -8.03 13.46 9.79
CA LEU A 44 -7.69 12.03 9.74
C LEU A 44 -8.30 11.25 10.91
N HIS A 45 -8.27 11.82 12.13
CA HIS A 45 -8.97 11.21 13.28
C HIS A 45 -10.47 11.07 13.05
N THR A 46 -11.12 12.11 12.48
CA THR A 46 -12.55 12.03 12.13
C THR A 46 -12.80 10.91 11.13
N LEU A 47 -11.97 10.78 10.09
CA LEU A 47 -12.11 9.72 9.08
C LEU A 47 -11.90 8.32 9.68
N GLU A 48 -10.96 8.16 10.60
CA GLU A 48 -10.73 6.90 11.33
C GLU A 48 -11.94 6.52 12.20
N GLU A 49 -12.58 7.50 12.86
CA GLU A 49 -13.80 7.27 13.64
C GLU A 49 -15.00 6.93 12.76
N GLU A 50 -15.17 7.62 11.64
CA GLU A 50 -16.20 7.35 10.65
C GLU A 50 -16.03 5.96 10.05
N ALA A 51 -14.83 5.61 9.61
CA ALA A 51 -14.49 4.30 9.06
C ALA A 51 -14.85 3.16 10.02
N ARG A 52 -14.51 3.31 11.30
CA ARG A 52 -14.88 2.35 12.35
C ARG A 52 -16.40 2.22 12.55
N ARG A 53 -17.11 3.36 12.54
CA ARG A 53 -18.57 3.40 12.74
C ARG A 53 -19.33 2.80 11.57
N GLU A 54 -18.82 3.01 10.36
CA GLU A 54 -19.47 2.61 9.10
C GLU A 54 -18.91 1.30 8.53
N GLU A 55 -17.95 0.69 9.23
CA GLU A 55 -17.26 -0.54 8.81
C GLU A 55 -16.58 -0.42 7.44
N ILE A 56 -16.08 0.79 7.11
CA ILE A 56 -15.34 1.03 5.88
C ILE A 56 -13.87 0.68 6.13
N PRO A 57 -13.26 -0.25 5.36
CA PRO A 57 -11.84 -0.55 5.49
C PRO A 57 -10.97 0.67 5.18
N ILE A 58 -9.94 0.90 5.98
CA ILE A 58 -8.92 1.93 5.71
C ILE A 58 -7.52 1.36 5.92
N VAL A 59 -6.55 1.92 5.23
CA VAL A 59 -5.14 1.53 5.34
C VAL A 59 -4.50 1.92 6.70
N GLY A 60 -5.15 2.77 7.47
CA GLY A 60 -4.63 3.25 8.75
C GLY A 60 -3.39 4.15 8.64
N PRO A 61 -2.95 4.73 9.77
CA PRO A 61 -1.93 5.78 9.78
C PRO A 61 -0.53 5.27 9.41
N VAL A 62 -0.22 3.99 9.67
CA VAL A 62 1.12 3.44 9.38
C VAL A 62 1.32 3.28 7.88
N VAL A 63 0.33 2.72 7.18
CA VAL A 63 0.40 2.58 5.72
C VAL A 63 0.26 3.95 5.05
N GLY A 64 -0.61 4.83 5.56
CA GLY A 64 -0.71 6.21 5.07
C GLY A 64 0.64 6.93 5.08
N GLU A 65 1.34 6.93 6.21
CA GLU A 65 2.69 7.51 6.31
C GLU A 65 3.72 6.79 5.43
N LEU A 66 3.62 5.46 5.31
CA LEU A 66 4.48 4.70 4.41
C LEU A 66 4.30 5.16 2.95
N LEU A 67 3.06 5.39 2.52
CA LEU A 67 2.76 5.92 1.19
C LEU A 67 3.40 7.29 0.98
N TYR A 68 3.24 8.22 1.95
CA TYR A 68 3.89 9.53 1.90
C TYR A 68 5.41 9.41 1.79
N VAL A 69 6.03 8.63 2.68
CA VAL A 69 7.49 8.46 2.73
C VAL A 69 8.02 7.86 1.43
N LEU A 70 7.37 6.82 0.89
CA LEU A 70 7.80 6.18 -0.36
C LEU A 70 7.61 7.11 -1.57
N ALA A 71 6.47 7.81 -1.68
CA ALA A 71 6.25 8.77 -2.74
C ALA A 71 7.32 9.88 -2.73
N ARG A 72 7.67 10.39 -1.54
CA ARG A 72 8.73 11.39 -1.38
C ARG A 72 10.12 10.84 -1.69
N ALA A 73 10.44 9.64 -1.19
CA ALA A 73 11.76 9.01 -1.38
C ALA A 73 12.03 8.64 -2.85
N THR A 74 10.99 8.28 -3.61
CA THR A 74 11.10 7.96 -5.04
C THR A 74 11.02 9.19 -5.95
N GLY A 75 10.74 10.37 -5.40
CA GLY A 75 10.55 11.60 -6.16
C GLY A 75 9.33 11.54 -7.08
N ALA A 76 8.30 10.77 -6.70
CA ALA A 76 7.11 10.59 -7.52
C ALA A 76 6.38 11.94 -7.72
N ALA A 77 6.14 12.30 -8.98
CA ALA A 77 5.38 13.48 -9.38
C ALA A 77 3.99 13.12 -9.91
N ARG A 78 3.85 11.94 -10.53
CA ARG A 78 2.57 11.43 -11.06
C ARG A 78 2.21 10.16 -10.32
N ILE A 79 1.24 10.28 -9.43
CA ILE A 79 0.81 9.19 -8.55
C ILE A 79 -0.58 8.73 -8.97
N LEU A 80 -0.78 7.42 -9.01
CA LEU A 80 -2.06 6.77 -9.25
C LEU A 80 -2.47 5.97 -8.02
N GLU A 81 -3.70 6.11 -7.61
CA GLU A 81 -4.35 5.30 -6.59
C GLU A 81 -5.53 4.56 -7.18
N LEU A 82 -5.52 3.25 -7.05
CA LEU A 82 -6.56 2.34 -7.51
C LEU A 82 -7.34 1.86 -6.28
N GLY A 83 -8.57 2.37 -6.10
CA GLY A 83 -9.37 2.23 -4.89
C GLY A 83 -9.00 3.27 -3.84
N THR A 84 -9.85 4.29 -3.65
CA THR A 84 -9.58 5.35 -2.65
C THR A 84 -10.59 5.39 -1.52
N ALA A 85 -11.71 4.69 -1.65
CA ALA A 85 -12.82 4.71 -0.70
C ALA A 85 -13.18 6.15 -0.27
N THR A 86 -13.02 6.49 1.01
CA THR A 86 -13.29 7.84 1.53
C THR A 86 -12.13 8.82 1.39
N GLY A 87 -11.02 8.41 0.74
CA GLY A 87 -9.87 9.27 0.49
C GLY A 87 -8.85 9.36 1.63
N TYR A 88 -8.86 8.39 2.57
CA TYR A 88 -7.91 8.40 3.70
C TYR A 88 -6.46 8.30 3.21
N SER A 89 -6.13 7.31 2.39
CA SER A 89 -4.82 7.13 1.73
C SER A 89 -4.50 8.26 0.75
N ALA A 90 -5.53 8.73 0.01
CA ALA A 90 -5.39 9.84 -0.92
C ALA A 90 -4.88 11.13 -0.27
N ILE A 91 -5.22 11.39 1.01
CA ILE A 91 -4.71 12.56 1.74
C ILE A 91 -3.18 12.48 1.85
N PHE A 92 -2.60 11.36 2.27
CA PHE A 92 -1.15 11.20 2.39
C PHE A 92 -0.43 11.29 1.04
N LEU A 93 -0.99 10.68 0.00
CA LEU A 93 -0.45 10.76 -1.36
C LEU A 93 -0.54 12.19 -1.93
N ALA A 94 -1.65 12.89 -1.69
CA ALA A 94 -1.82 14.27 -2.10
C ALA A 94 -0.91 15.23 -1.33
N GLU A 95 -0.62 14.99 -0.04
CA GLU A 95 0.38 15.73 0.72
C GLU A 95 1.79 15.52 0.15
N ALA A 96 2.13 14.31 -0.27
CA ALA A 96 3.38 14.04 -0.96
C ALA A 96 3.47 14.82 -2.29
N CYS A 97 2.37 14.84 -3.07
CA CYS A 97 2.25 15.65 -4.29
C CYS A 97 2.40 17.15 -4.01
N ALA A 98 1.74 17.67 -2.98
CA ALA A 98 1.85 19.07 -2.58
C ALA A 98 3.31 19.48 -2.27
N ALA A 99 4.05 18.58 -1.63
CA ALA A 99 5.46 18.83 -1.28
C ALA A 99 6.44 18.66 -2.46
N SER A 100 6.05 17.99 -3.57
CA SER A 100 6.88 17.77 -4.76
C SER A 100 6.47 18.57 -5.98
N GLY A 101 5.29 19.20 -5.95
CA GLY A 101 4.69 19.82 -7.15
C GLY A 101 4.04 18.79 -8.08
N GLY A 102 3.75 17.60 -7.56
CA GLY A 102 3.16 16.49 -8.31
C GLY A 102 1.63 16.52 -8.37
N LYS A 103 1.05 15.44 -8.87
CA LYS A 103 -0.41 15.24 -8.98
C LYS A 103 -0.79 13.80 -8.67
N LEU A 104 -1.83 13.64 -7.86
CA LEU A 104 -2.51 12.36 -7.59
C LEU A 104 -3.74 12.22 -8.50
N THR A 105 -3.89 11.07 -9.12
CA THR A 105 -5.16 10.60 -9.69
C THR A 105 -5.64 9.43 -8.83
N ALA A 106 -6.76 9.59 -8.14
CA ALA A 106 -7.38 8.55 -7.33
C ALA A 106 -8.65 8.05 -8.02
N MET A 107 -8.88 6.73 -8.03
CA MET A 107 -10.03 6.10 -8.65
C MET A 107 -10.91 5.44 -7.59
N GLU A 108 -12.22 5.57 -7.75
CA GLU A 108 -13.22 4.93 -6.90
C GLU A 108 -14.45 4.60 -7.74
N VAL A 109 -14.98 3.39 -7.59
CA VAL A 109 -16.14 2.94 -8.36
C VAL A 109 -17.46 3.38 -7.74
N ASP A 110 -17.53 3.47 -6.42
CA ASP A 110 -18.72 3.92 -5.71
C ASP A 110 -18.82 5.46 -5.74
N GLU A 111 -19.90 5.96 -6.34
CA GLU A 111 -20.12 7.40 -6.49
C GLU A 111 -20.22 8.14 -5.15
N THR A 112 -20.76 7.49 -4.11
CA THR A 112 -20.89 8.10 -2.78
C THR A 112 -19.53 8.22 -2.11
N LEU A 113 -18.70 7.17 -2.19
CA LEU A 113 -17.34 7.18 -1.66
C LEU A 113 -16.45 8.15 -2.43
N ALA A 114 -16.52 8.17 -3.76
CA ALA A 114 -15.76 9.11 -4.59
C ALA A 114 -16.09 10.57 -4.24
N ARG A 115 -17.37 10.90 -4.03
CA ARG A 115 -17.76 12.26 -3.58
C ARG A 115 -17.23 12.57 -2.18
N ARG A 116 -17.26 11.60 -1.25
CA ARG A 116 -16.68 11.78 0.09
C ARG A 116 -15.17 12.00 0.01
N ALA A 117 -14.47 11.21 -0.79
CA ALA A 117 -13.02 11.37 -1.00
C ALA A 117 -12.67 12.77 -1.51
N ALA A 118 -13.40 13.27 -2.53
CA ALA A 118 -13.20 14.62 -3.05
C ALA A 118 -13.48 15.71 -1.98
N ALA A 119 -14.53 15.55 -1.17
CA ALA A 119 -14.85 16.45 -0.07
C ALA A 119 -13.79 16.43 1.03
N ASN A 120 -13.24 15.29 1.37
CA ASN A 120 -12.19 15.12 2.37
C ASN A 120 -10.87 15.74 1.89
N LEU A 121 -10.50 15.56 0.62
CA LEU A 121 -9.36 16.24 0.00
C LEU A 121 -9.53 17.78 -0.01
N ALA A 122 -10.75 18.25 -0.25
CA ALA A 122 -11.05 19.69 -0.16
C ALA A 122 -10.91 20.21 1.27
N SER A 123 -11.40 19.46 2.26
CA SER A 123 -11.28 19.79 3.70
C SER A 123 -9.82 19.82 4.14
N ALA A 124 -8.98 18.92 3.58
CA ALA A 124 -7.53 18.89 3.77
C ALA A 124 -6.80 20.00 2.98
N LYS A 125 -7.49 20.80 2.13
CA LYS A 125 -6.93 21.81 1.22
C LYS A 125 -5.97 21.24 0.18
N LEU A 126 -6.24 20.01 -0.26
CA LEU A 126 -5.40 19.26 -1.20
C LEU A 126 -6.00 19.12 -2.61
N SER A 127 -7.18 19.70 -2.89
CA SER A 127 -7.88 19.58 -4.19
C SER A 127 -7.05 20.02 -5.40
N GLN A 128 -6.10 20.91 -5.23
CA GLN A 128 -5.22 21.29 -6.33
C GLN A 128 -4.17 20.22 -6.66
N TRP A 129 -3.89 19.30 -5.74
CA TRP A 129 -2.88 18.26 -5.87
C TRP A 129 -3.45 16.86 -6.14
N ALA A 130 -4.77 16.72 -6.06
CA ALA A 130 -5.45 15.45 -6.26
C ALA A 130 -6.71 15.62 -7.11
N GLU A 131 -6.98 14.60 -7.92
CA GLU A 131 -8.22 14.43 -8.67
C GLU A 131 -8.82 13.08 -8.29
N VAL A 132 -10.11 13.04 -7.97
CA VAL A 132 -10.86 11.80 -7.74
C VAL A 132 -11.72 11.53 -8.97
N LYS A 133 -11.53 10.37 -9.59
CA LYS A 133 -12.32 9.88 -10.71
C LYS A 133 -13.30 8.82 -10.21
N CYS A 134 -14.60 9.02 -10.46
CA CYS A 134 -15.61 8.00 -10.19
C CYS A 134 -15.68 7.04 -11.39
N VAL A 135 -14.86 5.99 -11.37
CA VAL A 135 -14.71 5.04 -12.49
C VAL A 135 -14.35 3.64 -11.96
N ASN A 136 -14.68 2.61 -12.75
CA ASN A 136 -14.11 1.29 -12.53
C ASN A 136 -12.62 1.31 -12.90
N ALA A 137 -11.76 0.92 -11.98
CA ALA A 137 -10.31 0.98 -12.15
C ALA A 137 -9.80 0.09 -13.30
N LEU A 138 -10.37 -1.11 -13.50
CA LEU A 138 -9.97 -2.00 -14.60
C LEU A 138 -10.31 -1.40 -15.94
N ASP A 139 -11.52 -0.85 -16.10
CA ASP A 139 -11.98 -0.25 -17.36
C ASP A 139 -11.15 1.01 -17.71
N GLU A 140 -10.92 1.87 -16.75
CA GLU A 140 -10.12 3.08 -16.92
C GLU A 140 -8.66 2.73 -17.24
N MET A 141 -8.08 1.78 -16.52
CA MET A 141 -6.71 1.35 -16.73
C MET A 141 -6.51 0.66 -18.07
N ALA A 142 -7.52 -0.01 -18.63
CA ALA A 142 -7.42 -0.60 -19.98
C ALA A 142 -7.15 0.48 -21.05
N GLN A 143 -7.62 1.71 -20.84
CA GLN A 143 -7.53 2.82 -21.80
C GLN A 143 -6.44 3.85 -21.43
N THR A 144 -6.00 3.89 -20.16
CA THR A 144 -4.99 4.83 -19.68
C THR A 144 -3.67 4.61 -20.39
N THR A 145 -3.10 5.67 -20.96
CA THR A 145 -1.78 5.65 -21.64
C THR A 145 -0.75 6.53 -20.97
N GLU A 146 -1.17 7.35 -20.02
CA GLU A 146 -0.30 8.27 -19.31
C GLU A 146 0.66 7.52 -18.38
N PRO A 147 1.96 7.89 -18.36
CA PRO A 147 2.92 7.26 -17.47
C PRO A 147 2.76 7.77 -16.03
N PHE A 148 2.95 6.87 -15.05
CA PHE A 148 3.00 7.18 -13.62
C PHE A 148 4.37 6.84 -13.05
N ASP A 149 4.70 7.52 -11.93
CA ASP A 149 5.93 7.26 -11.16
C ASP A 149 5.67 6.30 -10.01
N PHE A 150 4.45 6.36 -9.45
CA PHE A 150 4.02 5.59 -8.30
C PHE A 150 2.58 5.13 -8.48
N ILE A 151 2.31 3.86 -8.19
CA ILE A 151 0.95 3.30 -8.15
C ILE A 151 0.72 2.72 -6.75
N PHE A 152 -0.38 3.12 -6.12
CA PHE A 152 -0.93 2.44 -4.96
C PHE A 152 -2.14 1.63 -5.41
N MET A 153 -2.16 0.33 -5.11
CA MET A 153 -3.21 -0.60 -5.51
C MET A 153 -3.92 -1.16 -4.29
N ASP A 154 -5.19 -0.79 -4.12
CA ASP A 154 -6.07 -1.22 -3.05
C ASP A 154 -7.52 -1.34 -3.54
N ILE A 155 -7.71 -2.15 -4.59
CA ILE A 155 -9.01 -2.55 -5.14
C ILE A 155 -9.42 -3.93 -4.59
N GLU A 156 -10.45 -4.56 -5.17
CA GLU A 156 -10.77 -5.95 -4.88
C GLU A 156 -9.61 -6.89 -5.23
N LYS A 157 -9.24 -7.77 -4.32
CA LYS A 157 -8.01 -8.57 -4.40
C LYS A 157 -8.03 -9.60 -5.54
N GLU A 158 -9.21 -10.04 -5.92
CA GLU A 158 -9.45 -10.90 -7.10
C GLU A 158 -9.01 -10.24 -8.42
N ASP A 159 -9.06 -8.90 -8.47
CA ASP A 159 -8.73 -8.11 -9.65
C ASP A 159 -7.22 -7.80 -9.77
N TYR A 160 -6.43 -8.04 -8.73
CA TYR A 160 -5.00 -7.70 -8.70
C TYR A 160 -4.21 -8.36 -9.82
N LEU A 161 -4.48 -9.64 -10.11
CA LEU A 161 -3.79 -10.35 -11.20
C LEU A 161 -4.12 -9.72 -12.56
N THR A 162 -5.38 -9.35 -12.79
CA THR A 162 -5.82 -8.70 -14.03
C THR A 162 -5.26 -7.28 -14.13
N MET A 163 -5.12 -6.57 -13.01
CA MET A 163 -4.57 -5.21 -12.97
C MET A 163 -3.05 -5.17 -13.22
N LEU A 164 -2.31 -6.22 -12.87
CA LEU A 164 -0.84 -6.22 -12.93
C LEU A 164 -0.25 -5.84 -14.31
N PRO A 165 -0.71 -6.38 -15.45
CA PRO A 165 -0.20 -5.96 -16.76
C PRO A 165 -0.56 -4.52 -17.11
N HIS A 166 -1.68 -3.99 -16.64
CA HIS A 166 -2.02 -2.57 -16.81
C HIS A 166 -1.08 -1.67 -16.00
N CYS A 167 -0.78 -2.03 -14.75
CA CYS A 167 0.24 -1.34 -13.95
C CYS A 167 1.61 -1.36 -14.64
N ALA A 168 2.04 -2.51 -15.15
CA ALA A 168 3.31 -2.63 -15.88
C ALA A 168 3.37 -1.72 -17.12
N ARG A 169 2.24 -1.53 -17.82
CA ARG A 169 2.17 -0.70 -19.02
C ARG A 169 2.31 0.79 -18.73
N VAL A 170 1.67 1.29 -17.67
CA VAL A 170 1.61 2.72 -17.35
C VAL A 170 2.65 3.18 -16.33
N LEU A 171 3.23 2.27 -15.55
CA LEU A 171 4.30 2.63 -14.62
C LEU A 171 5.62 2.74 -15.38
N ARG A 172 6.35 3.85 -15.24
CA ARG A 172 7.65 4.00 -15.89
C ARG A 172 8.67 2.99 -15.34
N THR A 173 9.71 2.67 -16.09
CA THR A 173 10.88 1.93 -15.58
C THR A 173 11.49 2.68 -14.39
N GLY A 174 11.78 1.96 -13.30
CA GLY A 174 12.17 2.53 -12.02
C GLY A 174 11.00 3.11 -11.22
N GLY A 175 9.77 3.05 -11.73
CA GLY A 175 8.56 3.43 -11.00
C GLY A 175 8.20 2.40 -9.92
N PHE A 176 7.40 2.82 -8.96
CA PHE A 176 7.11 2.06 -7.76
C PHE A 176 5.62 1.64 -7.70
N LEU A 177 5.37 0.38 -7.38
CA LEU A 177 4.06 -0.16 -7.07
C LEU A 177 4.03 -0.61 -5.61
N LEU A 178 3.03 -0.15 -4.85
CA LEU A 178 2.65 -0.72 -3.57
C LEU A 178 1.26 -1.32 -3.70
N ALA A 179 1.11 -2.60 -3.40
CA ALA A 179 -0.18 -3.27 -3.31
C ALA A 179 -0.47 -3.63 -1.84
N ASP A 180 -1.65 -3.24 -1.39
CA ASP A 180 -2.13 -3.52 -0.03
C ASP A 180 -2.80 -4.89 0.05
N ASN A 181 -3.05 -5.37 1.27
CA ASN A 181 -3.80 -6.58 1.59
C ASN A 181 -3.36 -7.86 0.82
N VAL A 182 -2.08 -7.95 0.47
CA VAL A 182 -1.56 -9.15 -0.22
C VAL A 182 -1.46 -10.39 0.69
N GLY A 183 -1.82 -10.25 1.97
CA GLY A 183 -1.99 -11.36 2.91
C GLY A 183 -3.29 -12.14 2.73
N PHE A 184 -4.25 -11.63 1.96
CA PHE A 184 -5.52 -12.31 1.69
C PHE A 184 -5.35 -13.44 0.67
N ALA A 185 -6.18 -14.50 0.81
CA ALA A 185 -6.14 -15.66 -0.09
C ALA A 185 -6.42 -15.27 -1.54
N ASP A 186 -7.29 -14.31 -1.76
CA ASP A 186 -7.70 -13.84 -3.09
C ASP A 186 -6.56 -13.12 -3.84
N ALA A 187 -5.55 -12.62 -3.12
CA ALA A 187 -4.33 -12.06 -3.70
C ALA A 187 -3.28 -13.13 -4.09
N ASP A 188 -3.45 -14.44 -3.79
CA ASP A 188 -2.42 -15.48 -4.02
C ASP A 188 -1.99 -15.56 -5.49
N ALA A 189 -2.93 -15.44 -6.42
CA ALA A 189 -2.62 -15.50 -7.86
C ALA A 189 -1.72 -14.32 -8.28
N PHE A 190 -2.00 -13.11 -7.80
CA PHE A 190 -1.16 -11.93 -7.99
C PHE A 190 0.22 -12.11 -7.36
N ASN A 191 0.28 -12.56 -6.10
CA ASN A 191 1.53 -12.78 -5.37
C ASN A 191 2.47 -13.73 -6.11
N ARG A 192 1.92 -14.81 -6.68
CA ARG A 192 2.70 -15.78 -7.47
C ARG A 192 3.14 -15.22 -8.82
N ALA A 193 2.30 -14.39 -9.44
CA ALA A 193 2.60 -13.80 -10.74
C ALA A 193 3.70 -12.75 -10.65
N ILE A 194 3.57 -11.77 -9.75
CA ILE A 194 4.51 -10.65 -9.66
C ILE A 194 5.94 -11.09 -9.28
N VAL A 195 6.08 -12.15 -8.48
CA VAL A 195 7.41 -12.70 -8.09
C VAL A 195 8.12 -13.37 -9.28
N LYS A 196 7.36 -13.89 -10.25
CA LYS A 196 7.89 -14.60 -11.42
C LYS A 196 8.08 -13.72 -12.64
N ASP A 197 7.40 -12.60 -12.68
CA ASP A 197 7.41 -11.69 -13.82
C ASP A 197 8.73 -10.88 -13.83
N PRO A 198 9.57 -11.04 -14.87
CA PRO A 198 10.86 -10.35 -14.96
C PRO A 198 10.73 -8.83 -15.11
N ALA A 199 9.55 -8.29 -15.37
CA ALA A 199 9.28 -6.85 -15.39
C ALA A 199 9.29 -6.21 -14.01
N TRP A 200 9.34 -7.01 -12.93
CA TRP A 200 9.23 -6.54 -11.57
C TRP A 200 10.37 -7.03 -10.69
N ARG A 201 10.90 -6.14 -9.87
CA ARG A 201 11.68 -6.51 -8.69
C ARG A 201 10.84 -6.25 -7.44
N THR A 202 10.50 -7.29 -6.70
CA THR A 202 9.48 -7.23 -5.65
C THR A 202 9.92 -7.83 -4.33
N VAL A 203 9.29 -7.36 -3.26
CA VAL A 203 9.33 -7.95 -1.92
C VAL A 203 7.94 -7.83 -1.28
N SER A 204 7.45 -8.90 -0.68
CA SER A 204 6.26 -8.85 0.16
C SER A 204 6.65 -8.89 1.63
N LEU A 205 6.02 -8.03 2.43
CA LEU A 205 6.20 -7.93 3.88
C LEU A 205 4.88 -8.31 4.55
N PHE A 206 4.95 -9.18 5.56
CA PHE A 206 3.84 -9.37 6.48
C PHE A 206 4.14 -8.56 7.75
N ALA A 207 3.28 -7.62 8.11
CA ALA A 207 3.55 -6.64 9.14
C ALA A 207 2.39 -6.46 10.12
N PHE A 208 2.70 -5.91 11.30
CA PHE A 208 1.73 -5.35 12.21
C PHE A 208 1.52 -3.87 11.87
N LEU A 209 0.31 -3.53 11.47
CA LEU A 209 -0.12 -2.24 10.93
C LEU A 209 -1.27 -1.69 11.80
N PRO A 210 -0.99 -1.06 12.95
CA PRO A 210 -2.03 -0.57 13.84
C PRO A 210 -3.06 0.31 13.13
N GLU A 211 -4.33 0.05 13.39
CA GLU A 211 -5.50 0.73 12.79
C GLU A 211 -5.70 0.49 11.28
N HIS A 212 -4.96 -0.44 10.71
CA HIS A 212 -5.20 -0.99 9.36
C HIS A 212 -6.31 -2.05 9.40
N SER A 213 -6.93 -2.32 8.28
CA SER A 213 -8.00 -3.33 8.14
C SER A 213 -7.59 -4.49 7.22
N PRO A 214 -7.10 -5.62 7.77
CA PRO A 214 -6.84 -5.95 9.18
C PRO A 214 -5.45 -5.47 9.66
N GLU A 215 -5.24 -5.39 10.99
CA GLU A 215 -3.95 -4.91 11.56
C GLU A 215 -2.73 -5.82 11.31
N LYS A 216 -2.92 -7.06 10.90
CA LYS A 216 -1.86 -7.98 10.49
C LYS A 216 -2.10 -8.40 9.07
N ASP A 217 -1.33 -7.82 8.17
CA ASP A 217 -1.50 -8.04 6.74
C ASP A 217 -0.19 -7.99 5.97
N GLY A 218 -0.28 -8.29 4.68
CA GLY A 218 0.81 -8.24 3.73
C GLY A 218 0.79 -6.99 2.87
N LEU A 219 1.97 -6.41 2.66
CA LEU A 219 2.21 -5.36 1.69
C LEU A 219 3.17 -5.87 0.63
N CYS A 220 2.85 -5.68 -0.65
CA CYS A 220 3.77 -5.96 -1.76
C CYS A 220 4.39 -4.64 -2.25
N LEU A 221 5.71 -4.56 -2.19
CA LEU A 221 6.50 -3.45 -2.68
C LEU A 221 7.23 -3.90 -3.93
N ALA A 222 7.05 -3.20 -5.04
CA ALA A 222 7.64 -3.58 -6.31
C ALA A 222 8.17 -2.38 -7.09
N VAL A 223 9.27 -2.60 -7.82
CA VAL A 223 9.83 -1.64 -8.77
C VAL A 223 9.76 -2.24 -10.14
N ARG A 224 9.29 -1.47 -11.13
CA ARG A 224 9.33 -1.86 -12.53
C ARG A 224 10.78 -1.78 -13.07
N VAL A 225 11.31 -2.87 -13.58
CA VAL A 225 12.67 -2.96 -14.14
C VAL A 225 12.68 -2.90 -15.66
#